data_5d269ee7ba48baf00965c934e4ab409d
#
_entry.id   5d269ee7ba48baf00965c934e4ab409d
#
_cell.length_a   1.000
_cell.length_b   1.000
_cell.length_c   1.000
_cell.angle_alpha   90.00
_cell.angle_beta   90.00
_cell.angle_gamma   90.00
#
_symmetry.space_group_name_H-M   'P 1'
#
loop_
_entity.id
_entity.type
_entity.pdbx_description
1 polymer ?
#
loop_
_entity_poly.entity_id
_entity_poly.type
_entity_poly.pdbx_seq_one_letter_code
_entity_poly.pdbx_strand_id
1 'polypeptide(L)'
;DKETAGFNPKKNPLLEIAAVIVEFDEKMQLTIKESHSKAILPFENAELDQSALDFTGIKPFHPFRMAIDEKKALQEIFKPIKEAVKRNECTRAILVGHNPAFDLSFLNAALQRSNIKRSPFHPFSSFDTATLGGLAYGQTVLAKAAKKAGLDWDNNKAHSALYDAQQTAELFCRIVNRWQALSSLEEQSNK
;
A
#
# COMPACT_ATOMS: atom_id res chain seq x y z
N ASP A 1 0.41 -0.70 1.80
CA ASP A 1 1.60 -0.42 2.65
C ASP A 1 1.66 -1.37 3.83
N LYS A 2 2.79 -1.42 4.52
CA LYS A 2 3.07 -2.32 5.64
C LYS A 2 4.13 -1.78 6.58
N GLU A 3 4.11 -2.25 7.83
CA GLU A 3 5.20 -2.08 8.78
C GLU A 3 5.82 -3.44 9.11
N THR A 4 7.13 -3.47 9.29
CA THR A 4 7.91 -4.71 9.49
C THR A 4 8.91 -4.59 10.62
N ALA A 5 9.33 -5.71 11.19
CA ALA A 5 10.39 -5.75 12.18
C ALA A 5 11.77 -5.99 11.55
N GLY A 6 12.06 -5.37 10.41
CA GLY A 6 13.35 -5.45 9.72
C GLY A 6 13.19 -5.56 8.20
N PHE A 7 14.27 -5.84 7.49
CA PHE A 7 14.36 -5.77 6.03
C PHE A 7 14.38 -7.13 5.32
N ASN A 8 14.48 -8.23 6.05
CA ASN A 8 14.54 -9.57 5.46
C ASN A 8 13.17 -10.26 5.54
N PRO A 9 12.41 -10.39 4.43
CA PRO A 9 11.05 -10.93 4.44
C PRO A 9 10.96 -12.41 4.85
N LYS A 10 12.08 -13.14 4.83
CA LYS A 10 12.13 -14.54 5.28
C LYS A 10 12.30 -14.69 6.79
N LYS A 11 12.89 -13.67 7.44
CA LYS A 11 13.25 -13.70 8.85
C LYS A 11 12.44 -12.72 9.69
N ASN A 12 12.20 -11.52 9.14
CA ASN A 12 11.49 -10.48 9.86
C ASN A 12 9.99 -10.53 9.56
N PRO A 13 9.13 -10.35 10.57
CA PRO A 13 7.69 -10.43 10.38
C PRO A 13 7.09 -9.13 9.84
N LEU A 14 5.94 -9.26 9.17
CA LEU A 14 4.97 -8.19 9.05
C LEU A 14 4.41 -7.88 10.43
N LEU A 15 4.32 -6.61 10.77
CA LEU A 15 3.70 -6.13 12.01
C LEU A 15 2.38 -5.43 11.76
N GLU A 16 2.26 -4.73 10.62
CA GLU A 16 1.02 -4.13 10.14
C GLU A 16 0.91 -4.31 8.63
N ILE A 17 -0.30 -4.40 8.14
CA ILE A 17 -0.63 -4.35 6.72
C ILE A 17 -1.85 -3.46 6.52
N ALA A 18 -1.79 -2.60 5.52
CA ALA A 18 -2.91 -1.77 5.11
C ALA A 18 -3.13 -1.83 3.60
N ALA A 19 -4.40 -1.77 3.22
CA ALA A 19 -4.84 -1.67 1.83
C ALA A 19 -5.86 -0.54 1.69
N VAL A 20 -5.62 0.33 0.72
CA VAL A 20 -6.55 1.37 0.30
C VAL A 20 -7.02 1.03 -1.10
N ILE A 21 -8.33 0.88 -1.27
CA ILE A 21 -8.93 0.55 -2.56
C ILE A 21 -9.24 1.86 -3.28
N VAL A 22 -8.70 1.98 -4.49
CA VAL A 22 -8.96 3.09 -5.40
C VAL A 22 -9.66 2.60 -6.65
N GLU A 23 -10.68 3.33 -7.09
CA GLU A 23 -11.50 2.99 -8.24
C GLU A 23 -11.84 4.27 -9.02
N PHE A 24 -12.13 4.12 -10.31
CA PHE A 24 -12.69 5.21 -11.09
C PHE A 24 -14.14 5.48 -10.66
N ASP A 25 -14.50 6.74 -10.58
CA ASP A 25 -15.88 7.18 -10.39
C ASP A 25 -16.60 7.33 -11.76
N GLU A 26 -17.84 7.76 -11.73
CA GLU A 26 -18.68 8.00 -12.92
C GLU A 26 -18.09 9.07 -13.87
N LYS A 27 -17.21 9.93 -13.36
CA LYS A 27 -16.51 10.97 -14.12
C LYS A 27 -15.13 10.52 -14.60
N MET A 28 -14.83 9.22 -14.46
CA MET A 28 -13.52 8.64 -14.75
C MET A 28 -12.38 9.27 -13.94
N GLN A 29 -12.68 9.79 -12.73
CA GLN A 29 -11.66 10.23 -11.79
C GLN A 29 -11.33 9.10 -10.82
N LEU A 30 -10.05 8.84 -10.63
CA LEU A 30 -9.59 7.84 -9.67
C LEU A 30 -9.77 8.37 -8.25
N THR A 31 -10.48 7.64 -7.41
CA THR A 31 -10.86 8.05 -6.05
C THR A 31 -10.67 6.93 -5.05
N ILE A 32 -10.41 7.30 -3.80
CA ILE A 32 -10.37 6.35 -2.68
C ILE A 32 -11.79 5.92 -2.33
N LYS A 33 -12.01 4.59 -2.22
CA LYS A 33 -13.30 4.00 -1.84
C LYS A 33 -13.27 3.43 -0.42
N GLU A 34 -12.28 2.64 -0.09
CA GLU A 34 -12.22 1.89 1.15
C GLU A 34 -10.79 1.85 1.68
N SER A 35 -10.64 1.78 3.00
CA SER A 35 -9.35 1.61 3.68
C SER A 35 -9.46 0.51 4.72
N HIS A 36 -8.51 -0.41 4.72
CA HIS A 36 -8.46 -1.56 5.62
C HIS A 36 -7.08 -1.70 6.21
N SER A 37 -6.97 -2.04 7.47
CA SER A 37 -5.69 -2.33 8.12
C SER A 37 -5.81 -3.45 9.14
N LYS A 38 -4.70 -4.15 9.37
CA LYS A 38 -4.57 -5.19 10.38
C LYS A 38 -3.21 -5.13 11.03
N ALA A 39 -3.21 -5.20 12.37
CA ALA A 39 -2.03 -5.49 13.14
C ALA A 39 -1.77 -7.00 13.11
N ILE A 40 -0.52 -7.40 12.97
CA ILE A 40 -0.11 -8.79 12.78
C ILE A 40 0.83 -9.21 13.91
N LEU A 41 0.60 -10.41 14.44
CA LEU A 41 1.52 -11.05 15.35
C LEU A 41 2.74 -11.59 14.60
N PRO A 42 3.95 -11.46 15.14
CA PRO A 42 5.12 -12.12 14.60
C PRO A 42 4.88 -13.63 14.43
N PHE A 43 5.34 -14.20 13.33
CA PHE A 43 5.31 -15.65 13.14
C PHE A 43 6.32 -16.34 14.05
N GLU A 44 6.18 -17.65 14.25
CA GLU A 44 7.05 -18.44 15.10
C GLU A 44 8.51 -18.35 14.64
N ASN A 45 9.45 -18.14 15.59
CA ASN A 45 10.87 -17.95 15.34
C ASN A 45 11.24 -16.74 14.45
N ALA A 46 10.35 -15.74 14.33
CA ALA A 46 10.65 -14.51 13.65
C ALA A 46 11.76 -13.71 14.36
N GLU A 47 12.68 -13.16 13.56
CA GLU A 47 13.71 -12.23 14.05
C GLU A 47 13.15 -10.80 14.13
N LEU A 48 13.26 -10.17 15.30
CA LEU A 48 12.83 -8.80 15.52
C LEU A 48 14.06 -7.89 15.57
N ASP A 49 14.19 -7.00 14.58
CA ASP A 49 15.24 -5.99 14.57
C ASP A 49 14.81 -4.80 15.44
N GLN A 50 15.56 -4.55 16.51
CA GLN A 50 15.25 -3.49 17.46
C GLN A 50 15.26 -2.11 16.79
N SER A 51 16.16 -1.88 15.84
CA SER A 51 16.21 -0.60 15.13
C SER A 51 14.95 -0.33 14.31
N ALA A 52 14.37 -1.38 13.69
CA ALA A 52 13.10 -1.28 12.97
C ALA A 52 11.93 -1.05 13.93
N LEU A 53 11.92 -1.70 15.09
CA LEU A 53 10.89 -1.48 16.13
C LEU A 53 10.96 -0.06 16.71
N ASP A 54 12.16 0.44 16.96
CA ASP A 54 12.36 1.80 17.46
C ASP A 54 11.93 2.85 16.42
N PHE A 55 12.17 2.57 15.12
CA PHE A 55 11.78 3.43 14.02
C PHE A 55 10.25 3.51 13.85
N THR A 56 9.56 2.37 13.89
CA THR A 56 8.09 2.32 13.75
C THR A 56 7.35 2.63 15.04
N GLY A 57 8.02 2.51 16.20
CA GLY A 57 7.39 2.62 17.51
C GLY A 57 6.47 1.44 17.87
N ILE A 58 6.44 0.39 17.03
CA ILE A 58 5.55 -0.75 17.22
C ILE A 58 6.09 -1.66 18.33
N LYS A 59 5.22 -1.97 19.30
CA LYS A 59 5.46 -2.99 20.34
C LYS A 59 4.71 -4.27 19.91
N PRO A 60 5.37 -5.27 19.29
CA PRO A 60 4.71 -6.38 18.60
C PRO A 60 3.69 -7.15 19.45
N PHE A 61 3.98 -7.35 20.72
CA PHE A 61 3.16 -8.15 21.64
C PHE A 61 2.27 -7.31 22.56
N HIS A 62 2.12 -6.01 22.30
CA HIS A 62 1.28 -5.16 23.14
C HIS A 62 -0.21 -5.55 22.98
N PRO A 63 -0.95 -5.85 24.06
CA PRO A 63 -2.31 -6.42 23.97
C PRO A 63 -3.31 -5.49 23.29
N PHE A 64 -3.18 -4.18 23.41
CA PHE A 64 -4.08 -3.21 22.80
C PHE A 64 -3.89 -3.05 21.27
N ARG A 65 -2.87 -3.68 20.68
CA ARG A 65 -2.76 -3.73 19.21
C ARG A 65 -3.85 -4.59 18.58
N MET A 66 -4.46 -5.50 19.34
CA MET A 66 -5.41 -6.48 18.85
C MET A 66 -4.88 -7.22 17.61
N ALA A 67 -3.57 -7.50 17.62
CA ALA A 67 -2.88 -8.14 16.52
C ALA A 67 -3.38 -9.59 16.34
N ILE A 68 -3.52 -10.00 15.08
CA ILE A 68 -4.01 -11.31 14.71
C ILE A 68 -2.93 -12.10 13.96
N ASP A 69 -3.17 -13.40 13.79
CA ASP A 69 -2.31 -14.28 13.00
C ASP A 69 -2.12 -13.78 11.57
N GLU A 70 -0.92 -13.96 11.00
CA GLU A 70 -0.53 -13.49 9.67
C GLU A 70 -1.47 -13.99 8.58
N LYS A 71 -1.84 -15.27 8.62
CA LYS A 71 -2.76 -15.86 7.64
C LYS A 71 -4.14 -15.22 7.69
N LYS A 72 -4.67 -15.04 8.91
CA LYS A 72 -5.97 -14.40 9.12
C LYS A 72 -5.96 -12.95 8.66
N ALA A 73 -4.90 -12.21 8.98
CA ALA A 73 -4.73 -10.82 8.54
C ALA A 73 -4.74 -10.70 7.01
N LEU A 74 -3.97 -11.56 6.32
CA LEU A 74 -3.97 -11.59 4.86
C LEU A 74 -5.33 -11.93 4.27
N GLN A 75 -6.05 -12.90 4.85
CA GLN A 75 -7.39 -13.27 4.37
C GLN A 75 -8.37 -12.10 4.54
N GLU A 76 -8.33 -11.41 5.67
CA GLU A 76 -9.20 -10.26 5.94
C GLU A 76 -8.90 -9.06 5.05
N ILE A 77 -7.62 -8.77 4.77
CA ILE A 77 -7.20 -7.72 3.83
C ILE A 77 -7.56 -8.08 2.38
N PHE A 78 -7.41 -9.35 1.98
CA PHE A 78 -7.71 -9.76 0.60
C PHE A 78 -9.19 -9.83 0.27
N LYS A 79 -10.05 -9.96 1.28
CA LYS A 79 -11.51 -10.07 1.06
C LYS A 79 -12.05 -8.82 0.36
N PRO A 80 -11.93 -7.60 0.90
CA PRO A 80 -12.42 -6.39 0.23
C PRO A 80 -11.75 -6.14 -1.13
N ILE A 81 -10.46 -6.48 -1.29
CA ILE A 81 -9.78 -6.34 -2.58
C ILE A 81 -10.41 -7.26 -3.64
N LYS A 82 -10.72 -8.52 -3.28
CA LYS A 82 -11.40 -9.46 -4.21
C LYS A 82 -12.82 -9.00 -4.54
N GLU A 83 -13.52 -8.43 -3.58
CA GLU A 83 -14.86 -7.86 -3.79
C GLU A 83 -14.79 -6.66 -4.75
N ALA A 84 -13.80 -5.78 -4.60
CA ALA A 84 -13.56 -4.67 -5.53
C ALA A 84 -13.21 -5.16 -6.95
N VAL A 85 -12.31 -6.14 -7.07
CA VAL A 85 -11.96 -6.75 -8.36
C VAL A 85 -13.21 -7.31 -9.06
N LYS A 86 -14.09 -7.99 -8.32
CA LYS A 86 -15.34 -8.54 -8.87
C LYS A 86 -16.33 -7.43 -9.25
N ARG A 87 -16.50 -6.43 -8.41
CA ARG A 87 -17.41 -5.29 -8.62
C ARG A 87 -17.08 -4.49 -9.88
N ASN A 88 -15.77 -4.40 -10.17
CA ASN A 88 -15.28 -3.68 -11.36
C ASN A 88 -15.05 -4.60 -12.58
N GLU A 89 -15.56 -5.82 -12.54
CA GLU A 89 -15.42 -6.82 -13.63
C GLU A 89 -13.97 -7.07 -14.07
N CYS A 90 -13.02 -6.86 -13.16
CA CYS A 90 -11.60 -7.05 -13.37
C CYS A 90 -11.17 -8.49 -13.06
N THR A 91 -10.02 -8.89 -13.58
CA THR A 91 -9.42 -10.20 -13.28
C THR A 91 -8.45 -10.15 -12.12
N ARG A 92 -7.83 -9.00 -11.85
CA ARG A 92 -6.80 -8.77 -10.83
C ARG A 92 -6.81 -7.32 -10.38
N ALA A 93 -6.38 -7.07 -9.16
CA ALA A 93 -5.96 -5.75 -8.70
C ALA A 93 -4.53 -5.46 -9.16
N ILE A 94 -4.21 -4.21 -9.41
CA ILE A 94 -2.84 -3.74 -9.59
C ILE A 94 -2.36 -3.15 -8.26
N LEU A 95 -1.26 -3.66 -7.73
CA LEU A 95 -0.69 -3.12 -6.51
C LEU A 95 -0.06 -1.75 -6.78
N VAL A 96 -0.40 -0.78 -5.95
CA VAL A 96 0.22 0.54 -5.93
C VAL A 96 0.95 0.67 -4.59
N GLY A 97 2.21 1.07 -4.62
CA GLY A 97 3.02 1.27 -3.42
C GLY A 97 4.06 2.37 -3.62
N HIS A 98 4.62 2.86 -2.54
CA HIS A 98 5.79 3.73 -2.59
C HIS A 98 7.03 2.85 -2.42
N ASN A 99 7.71 2.54 -3.53
CA ASN A 99 8.70 1.47 -3.64
C ASN A 99 8.10 0.05 -3.44
N PRO A 100 7.12 -0.35 -4.28
CA PRO A 100 6.30 -1.55 -4.08
C PRO A 100 7.08 -2.87 -4.09
N ALA A 101 8.32 -2.89 -4.57
CA ALA A 101 9.17 -4.08 -4.54
C ALA A 101 9.40 -4.58 -3.11
N PHE A 102 9.52 -3.65 -2.15
CA PHE A 102 9.65 -3.98 -0.74
C PHE A 102 8.36 -4.60 -0.18
N ASP A 103 7.20 -4.01 -0.49
CA ASP A 103 5.89 -4.55 -0.10
C ASP A 103 5.64 -5.94 -0.66
N LEU A 104 5.88 -6.11 -1.95
CA LEU A 104 5.72 -7.39 -2.64
C LEU A 104 6.62 -8.48 -2.08
N SER A 105 7.86 -8.14 -1.68
CA SER A 105 8.79 -9.11 -1.10
C SER A 105 8.25 -9.71 0.20
N PHE A 106 7.73 -8.87 1.09
CA PHE A 106 7.12 -9.30 2.36
C PHE A 106 5.79 -9.99 2.16
N LEU A 107 4.93 -9.45 1.27
CA LEU A 107 3.66 -10.07 0.93
C LEU A 107 3.84 -11.49 0.38
N ASN A 108 4.77 -11.68 -0.55
CA ASN A 108 5.06 -12.98 -1.14
C ASN A 108 5.61 -13.97 -0.10
N ALA A 109 6.49 -13.53 0.80
CA ALA A 109 6.99 -14.36 1.89
C ALA A 109 5.87 -14.77 2.87
N ALA A 110 4.98 -13.83 3.22
CA ALA A 110 3.83 -14.09 4.08
C ALA A 110 2.82 -15.04 3.43
N LEU A 111 2.54 -14.90 2.13
CA LEU A 111 1.70 -15.81 1.35
C LEU A 111 2.25 -17.24 1.37
N GLN A 112 3.56 -17.38 1.21
CA GLN A 112 4.25 -18.66 1.23
C GLN A 112 4.17 -19.32 2.62
N ARG A 113 4.47 -18.59 3.70
CA ARG A 113 4.35 -19.07 5.09
C ARG A 113 2.92 -19.49 5.43
N SER A 114 1.95 -18.70 4.98
CA SER A 114 0.52 -18.92 5.22
C SER A 114 -0.10 -19.99 4.32
N ASN A 115 0.63 -20.54 3.36
CA ASN A 115 0.13 -21.45 2.32
C ASN A 115 -1.08 -20.89 1.56
N ILE A 116 -1.07 -19.57 1.27
CA ILE A 116 -2.11 -18.91 0.47
C ILE A 116 -1.65 -18.91 -1.00
N LYS A 117 -2.29 -19.73 -1.82
CA LYS A 117 -1.87 -19.96 -3.22
C LYS A 117 -2.30 -18.85 -4.21
N ARG A 118 -3.30 -18.05 -3.88
CA ARG A 118 -3.88 -17.05 -4.81
C ARG A 118 -3.90 -15.67 -4.18
N SER A 119 -3.01 -14.81 -4.67
CA SER A 119 -3.04 -13.38 -4.42
C SER A 119 -4.13 -12.71 -5.27
N PRO A 120 -4.82 -11.65 -4.79
CA PRO A 120 -5.71 -10.85 -5.62
C PRO A 120 -4.96 -9.95 -6.62
N PHE A 121 -3.65 -9.75 -6.41
CA PHE A 121 -2.85 -8.84 -7.21
C PHE A 121 -2.35 -9.46 -8.51
N HIS A 122 -2.12 -8.60 -9.49
CA HIS A 122 -1.42 -8.98 -10.72
C HIS A 122 0.02 -9.44 -10.40
N PRO A 123 0.49 -10.56 -10.96
CA PRO A 123 1.77 -11.15 -10.55
C PRO A 123 3.02 -10.35 -10.97
N PHE A 124 2.91 -9.50 -12.01
CA PHE A 124 4.04 -8.79 -12.60
C PHE A 124 3.87 -7.28 -12.69
N SER A 125 2.62 -6.77 -12.55
CA SER A 125 2.34 -5.34 -12.71
C SER A 125 2.14 -4.70 -11.35
N SER A 126 2.82 -3.58 -11.13
CA SER A 126 2.61 -2.68 -9.99
C SER A 126 2.88 -1.25 -10.43
N PHE A 127 2.31 -0.29 -9.71
CA PHE A 127 2.66 1.11 -9.85
C PHE A 127 3.51 1.55 -8.68
N ASP A 128 4.61 2.25 -8.99
CA ASP A 128 5.52 2.81 -8.01
C ASP A 128 5.33 4.32 -7.89
N THR A 129 4.77 4.76 -6.77
CA THR A 129 4.55 6.19 -6.53
C THR A 129 5.85 6.96 -6.23
N ALA A 130 6.97 6.30 -5.91
CA ALA A 130 8.27 6.94 -5.84
C ALA A 130 8.73 7.36 -7.25
N THR A 131 8.60 6.48 -8.24
CA THR A 131 8.89 6.78 -9.65
C THR A 131 7.92 7.83 -10.20
N LEU A 132 6.61 7.66 -9.98
CA LEU A 132 5.60 8.60 -10.46
C LEU A 132 5.72 9.98 -9.79
N GLY A 133 6.01 10.02 -8.50
CA GLY A 133 6.25 11.26 -7.75
C GLY A 133 7.54 11.96 -8.21
N GLY A 134 8.58 11.18 -8.53
CA GLY A 134 9.80 11.67 -9.17
C GLY A 134 9.50 12.36 -10.50
N LEU A 135 8.71 11.73 -11.35
CA LEU A 135 8.30 12.27 -12.65
C LEU A 135 7.41 13.51 -12.51
N ALA A 136 6.36 13.45 -11.69
CA ALA A 136 5.33 14.48 -11.62
C ALA A 136 5.74 15.70 -10.76
N TYR A 137 6.56 15.48 -9.72
CA TYR A 137 6.87 16.49 -8.70
C TYR A 137 8.37 16.65 -8.41
N GLY A 138 9.25 15.87 -9.05
CA GLY A 138 10.69 15.88 -8.77
C GLY A 138 11.04 15.39 -7.36
N GLN A 139 10.21 14.49 -6.77
CA GLN A 139 10.39 13.98 -5.42
C GLN A 139 10.10 12.48 -5.35
N THR A 140 11.03 11.74 -4.76
CA THR A 140 10.94 10.27 -4.60
C THR A 140 10.69 9.84 -3.15
N VAL A 141 10.66 10.77 -2.20
CA VAL A 141 10.33 10.53 -0.80
C VAL A 141 8.85 10.84 -0.59
N LEU A 142 8.06 9.90 -0.06
CA LEU A 142 6.60 10.01 0.05
C LEU A 142 6.15 11.33 0.68
N ALA A 143 6.68 11.68 1.86
CA ALA A 143 6.35 12.92 2.55
C ALA A 143 6.62 14.19 1.70
N LYS A 144 7.73 14.20 0.94
CA LYS A 144 8.08 15.33 0.09
C LYS A 144 7.21 15.39 -1.16
N ALA A 145 6.93 14.24 -1.77
CA ALA A 145 6.05 14.14 -2.93
C ALA A 145 4.61 14.53 -2.58
N ALA A 146 4.08 14.04 -1.46
CA ALA A 146 2.76 14.38 -0.95
C ALA A 146 2.63 15.89 -0.71
N LYS A 147 3.57 16.52 0.00
CA LYS A 147 3.58 17.99 0.23
C LYS A 147 3.64 18.78 -1.08
N LYS A 148 4.49 18.36 -2.04
CA LYS A 148 4.56 19.02 -3.36
C LYS A 148 3.30 18.81 -4.21
N ALA A 149 2.62 17.70 -4.02
CA ALA A 149 1.31 17.44 -4.62
C ALA A 149 0.18 18.25 -3.94
N GLY A 150 0.44 19.00 -2.87
CA GLY A 150 -0.55 19.75 -2.12
C GLY A 150 -1.41 18.88 -1.20
N LEU A 151 -0.87 17.75 -0.74
CA LEU A 151 -1.48 16.91 0.27
C LEU A 151 -0.99 17.34 1.66
N ASP A 152 -1.89 17.24 2.65
CA ASP A 152 -1.52 17.43 4.04
C ASP A 152 -0.71 16.23 4.55
N TRP A 153 0.43 16.52 5.18
CA TRP A 153 1.31 15.51 5.75
C TRP A 153 1.48 15.73 7.24
N ASP A 154 1.10 14.71 8.03
CA ASP A 154 1.26 14.71 9.48
C ASP A 154 2.42 13.77 9.88
N ASN A 155 3.53 14.37 10.33
CA ASN A 155 4.70 13.59 10.77
C ASN A 155 4.42 12.67 11.97
N ASN A 156 3.40 12.98 12.78
CA ASN A 156 3.06 12.16 13.95
C ASN A 156 2.29 10.89 13.57
N LYS A 157 1.73 10.83 12.36
CA LYS A 157 1.03 9.68 11.82
C LYS A 157 1.89 8.86 10.86
N ALA A 158 3.01 9.41 10.41
CA ALA A 158 3.97 8.69 9.57
C ALA A 158 4.44 7.40 10.26
N HIS A 159 4.74 6.39 9.46
CA HIS A 159 5.08 5.02 9.90
C HIS A 159 3.91 4.28 10.56
N SER A 160 2.69 4.62 10.19
CA SER A 160 1.50 3.79 10.34
C SER A 160 1.14 3.25 8.96
N ALA A 161 1.05 1.93 8.81
CA ALA A 161 0.75 1.32 7.52
C ALA A 161 -0.52 1.90 6.87
N LEU A 162 -1.55 2.20 7.68
CA LEU A 162 -2.79 2.80 7.18
C LEU A 162 -2.59 4.23 6.67
N TYR A 163 -1.88 5.07 7.44
CA TYR A 163 -1.65 6.46 7.05
C TYR A 163 -0.80 6.55 5.79
N ASP A 164 0.30 5.79 5.73
CA ASP A 164 1.21 5.80 4.59
C ASP A 164 0.55 5.21 3.34
N ALA A 165 -0.31 4.19 3.48
CA ALA A 165 -1.15 3.68 2.40
C ALA A 165 -2.15 4.73 1.89
N GLN A 166 -2.79 5.50 2.77
CA GLN A 166 -3.71 6.57 2.39
C GLN A 166 -2.98 7.69 1.65
N GLN A 167 -1.85 8.14 2.15
CA GLN A 167 -1.03 9.16 1.49
C GLN A 167 -0.50 8.71 0.13
N THR A 168 -0.11 7.43 0.01
CA THR A 168 0.31 6.82 -1.25
C THR A 168 -0.86 6.77 -2.25
N ALA A 169 -2.06 6.40 -1.80
CA ALA A 169 -3.26 6.35 -2.64
C ALA A 169 -3.69 7.76 -3.11
N GLU A 170 -3.70 8.75 -2.21
CA GLU A 170 -3.99 10.14 -2.56
C GLU A 170 -3.01 10.69 -3.59
N LEU A 171 -1.70 10.46 -3.38
CA LEU A 171 -0.65 10.86 -4.31
C LEU A 171 -0.86 10.20 -5.68
N PHE A 172 -1.15 8.91 -5.71
CA PHE A 172 -1.40 8.16 -6.94
C PHE A 172 -2.63 8.70 -7.68
N CYS A 173 -3.76 8.85 -7.01
CA CYS A 173 -4.98 9.42 -7.59
C CYS A 173 -4.74 10.79 -8.19
N ARG A 174 -4.02 11.66 -7.47
CA ARG A 174 -3.72 13.02 -7.93
C ARG A 174 -2.84 13.03 -9.18
N ILE A 175 -1.84 12.15 -9.25
CA ILE A 175 -0.96 12.03 -10.43
C ILE A 175 -1.75 11.51 -11.63
N VAL A 176 -2.52 10.43 -11.47
CA VAL A 176 -3.30 9.83 -12.55
C VAL A 176 -4.35 10.79 -13.10
N ASN A 177 -5.14 11.40 -12.21
CA ASN A 177 -6.19 12.34 -12.61
C ASN A 177 -5.63 13.57 -13.34
N ARG A 178 -4.49 14.09 -12.88
CA ARG A 178 -3.79 15.20 -13.56
C ARG A 178 -3.31 14.78 -14.94
N TRP A 179 -2.75 13.58 -15.08
CA TRP A 179 -2.28 13.06 -16.37
C TRP A 179 -3.42 12.91 -17.36
N GLN A 180 -4.54 12.34 -16.94
CA GLN A 180 -5.74 12.21 -17.78
C GLN A 180 -6.29 13.56 -18.24
N ALA A 181 -6.31 14.56 -17.36
CA ALA A 181 -6.75 15.91 -17.72
C ALA A 181 -5.85 16.55 -18.78
N LEU A 182 -4.52 16.36 -18.70
CA LEU A 182 -3.58 16.85 -19.72
C LEU A 182 -3.76 16.17 -21.06
N SER A 183 -3.91 14.85 -21.09
CA SER A 183 -4.15 14.08 -22.32
C SER A 183 -5.44 14.51 -23.03
N SER A 184 -6.50 14.80 -22.29
CA SER A 184 -7.77 15.30 -22.83
C SER A 184 -7.63 16.69 -23.51
N LEU A 185 -6.78 17.56 -22.97
CA LEU A 185 -6.51 18.87 -23.55
C LEU A 185 -5.70 18.77 -24.87
N GLU A 186 -4.73 17.85 -24.94
CA GLU A 186 -3.96 17.59 -26.15
C GLU A 186 -4.83 17.05 -27.29
N GLU A 187 -5.76 16.15 -27.00
CA GLU A 187 -6.72 15.62 -27.99
C GLU A 187 -7.67 16.71 -28.55
N GLN A 188 -8.03 17.71 -27.71
CA GLN A 188 -8.88 18.84 -28.15
C GLN A 188 -8.09 19.85 -28.98
N SER A 189 -6.80 19.99 -28.76
CA SER A 189 -5.92 20.93 -29.48
C SER A 189 -5.53 20.42 -30.88
N ASN A 190 -5.65 19.12 -31.12
CA ASN A 190 -5.30 18.46 -32.37
C ASN A 190 -6.51 18.24 -33.34
N LYS A 191 -7.69 18.73 -32.94
CA LYS A 191 -8.92 18.75 -33.77
C LYS A 191 -9.18 20.16 -34.31
#